data_39234bacf09f3e8bd11fdcc79edf7a13
#
_entry.id   39234bacf09f3e8bd11fdcc79edf7a13
#
_cell.length_a   1.000
_cell.length_b   1.000
_cell.length_c   1.000
_cell.angle_alpha   90.00
_cell.angle_beta   90.00
_cell.angle_gamma   90.00
#
_symmetry.space_group_name_H-M   'P 1'
#
loop_
_entity.id
_entity.type
_entity.pdbx_description
1 polymer ?
#
loop_
_entity_poly.entity_id
_entity_poly.type
_entity_poly.pdbx_seq_one_letter_code
_entity_poly.pdbx_strand_id
1 'polypeptide(L)'
;GGDRAISVTWEAVVDFNARLSSNLRWNLDETLDAAKKVVQEFIDEDTKKRVKEEHRTKVDIDVVPVGIPDELYEVEISGLRKEHLYRTVKLKGLVRKATPVRPRMEIGLFECDWERHKNSYIQDFFTLKEPTRCTSEGCKCADFKLRDDLSQFIDSQKVEIQEYPEDL
;
A
#
# COMPACT_ATOMS: atom_id res chain seq x y z
N GLY A 1 17.38 -6.71 -10.86
CA GLY A 1 16.03 -6.41 -10.44
C GLY A 1 15.39 -5.57 -11.52
N GLY A 2 14.42 -6.10 -12.26
CA GLY A 2 13.64 -5.30 -13.19
C GLY A 2 12.60 -4.51 -12.40
N ASP A 3 12.30 -3.30 -12.85
CA ASP A 3 11.23 -2.49 -12.30
C ASP A 3 9.92 -3.29 -12.36
N ARG A 4 9.34 -3.52 -11.19
CA ARG A 4 8.07 -4.22 -11.04
C ARG A 4 6.92 -3.24 -10.89
N ALA A 5 7.04 -2.08 -11.54
CA ALA A 5 6.05 -1.02 -11.48
C ALA A 5 5.59 -0.64 -12.90
N ILE A 6 4.29 -0.45 -13.08
CA ILE A 6 3.69 0.10 -14.29
C ILE A 6 3.31 1.54 -14.01
N SER A 7 3.88 2.46 -14.78
CA SER A 7 3.51 3.87 -14.72
C SER A 7 2.28 4.15 -15.59
N VAL A 8 1.27 4.79 -15.00
CA VAL A 8 0.07 5.23 -15.70
C VAL A 8 0.02 6.75 -15.69
N THR A 9 -0.01 7.39 -16.87
CA THR A 9 -0.05 8.85 -16.94
C THR A 9 -1.43 9.38 -16.57
N TRP A 10 -1.46 10.53 -15.89
CA TRP A 10 -2.70 11.20 -15.53
C TRP A 10 -3.59 11.51 -16.73
N GLU A 11 -2.99 11.95 -17.82
CA GLU A 11 -3.71 12.23 -19.08
C GLU A 11 -4.45 10.99 -19.57
N ALA A 12 -3.78 9.83 -19.62
CA ALA A 12 -4.41 8.60 -20.04
C ALA A 12 -5.58 8.18 -19.12
N VAL A 13 -5.49 8.47 -17.82
CA VAL A 13 -6.58 8.20 -16.88
C VAL A 13 -7.78 9.10 -17.15
N VAL A 14 -7.54 10.40 -17.36
CA VAL A 14 -8.60 11.38 -17.64
C VAL A 14 -9.29 11.08 -18.97
N ASP A 15 -8.52 10.79 -20.00
CA ASP A 15 -9.03 10.46 -21.34
C ASP A 15 -9.85 9.16 -21.34
N PHE A 16 -9.42 8.18 -20.54
CA PHE A 16 -10.16 6.93 -20.40
C PHE A 16 -11.47 7.12 -19.63
N ASN A 17 -11.43 7.80 -18.49
CA ASN A 17 -12.62 8.03 -17.66
C ASN A 17 -12.38 9.14 -16.61
N ALA A 18 -13.05 10.27 -16.76
CA ALA A 18 -12.98 11.38 -15.82
C ALA A 18 -13.42 11.01 -14.40
N ARG A 19 -14.25 9.99 -14.23
CA ARG A 19 -14.66 9.47 -12.91
C ARG A 19 -13.51 8.76 -12.21
N LEU A 20 -12.65 8.10 -12.97
CA LEU A 20 -11.46 7.41 -12.43
C LEU A 20 -10.45 8.42 -11.87
N SER A 21 -10.26 9.56 -12.54
CA SER A 21 -9.39 10.64 -12.04
C SER A 21 -9.91 11.22 -10.72
N SER A 22 -11.21 11.35 -10.57
CA SER A 22 -11.83 11.76 -9.30
C SER A 22 -11.60 10.73 -8.19
N ASN A 23 -11.72 9.44 -8.51
CA ASN A 23 -11.48 8.38 -7.52
C ASN A 23 -10.02 8.34 -7.06
N LEU A 24 -9.05 8.58 -7.94
CA LEU A 24 -7.64 8.70 -7.57
C LEU A 24 -7.40 9.82 -6.56
N ARG A 25 -8.20 10.88 -6.59
CA ARG A 25 -8.11 11.98 -5.62
C ARG A 25 -8.64 11.61 -4.23
N TRP A 26 -9.74 10.87 -4.18
CA TRP A 26 -10.47 10.64 -2.94
C TRP A 26 -10.20 9.26 -2.31
N ASN A 27 -9.94 8.26 -3.14
CA ASN A 27 -9.78 6.86 -2.78
C ASN A 27 -8.57 6.25 -3.51
N LEU A 28 -7.38 6.86 -3.31
CA LEU A 28 -6.16 6.45 -4.03
C LEU A 28 -5.85 4.97 -3.80
N ASP A 29 -5.81 4.54 -2.53
CA ASP A 29 -5.42 3.18 -2.16
C ASP A 29 -6.34 2.15 -2.80
N GLU A 30 -7.66 2.32 -2.65
CA GLU A 30 -8.64 1.40 -3.25
C GLU A 30 -8.55 1.37 -4.78
N THR A 31 -8.30 2.53 -5.40
CA THR A 31 -8.20 2.64 -6.85
C THR A 31 -6.93 1.97 -7.38
N LEU A 32 -5.80 2.17 -6.69
CA LEU A 32 -4.53 1.53 -7.05
C LEU A 32 -4.58 0.02 -6.78
N ASP A 33 -5.19 -0.42 -5.69
CA ASP A 33 -5.39 -1.85 -5.40
C ASP A 33 -6.27 -2.53 -6.45
N ALA A 34 -7.33 -1.86 -6.91
CA ALA A 34 -8.16 -2.37 -7.99
C ALA A 34 -7.38 -2.45 -9.32
N ALA A 35 -6.60 -1.42 -9.64
CA ALA A 35 -5.74 -1.42 -10.83
C ALA A 35 -4.67 -2.53 -10.75
N LYS A 36 -4.04 -2.70 -9.60
CA LYS A 36 -3.05 -3.76 -9.36
C LYS A 36 -3.66 -5.15 -9.57
N LYS A 37 -4.87 -5.40 -9.07
CA LYS A 37 -5.58 -6.68 -9.27
C LYS A 37 -5.83 -6.97 -10.74
N VAL A 38 -6.33 -5.99 -11.49
CA VAL A 38 -6.58 -6.15 -12.94
C VAL A 38 -5.29 -6.44 -13.70
N VAL A 39 -4.22 -5.71 -13.41
CA VAL A 39 -2.90 -5.94 -14.04
C VAL A 39 -2.38 -7.32 -13.70
N GLN A 40 -2.52 -7.73 -12.45
CA GLN A 40 -2.09 -9.06 -11.98
C GLN A 40 -2.86 -10.19 -12.69
N GLU A 41 -4.18 -10.07 -12.80
CA GLU A 41 -5.01 -11.05 -13.53
C GLU A 41 -4.59 -11.15 -14.99
N PHE A 42 -4.32 -10.02 -15.64
CA PHE A 42 -3.89 -10.00 -17.03
C PHE A 42 -2.55 -10.71 -17.25
N ILE A 43 -1.60 -10.48 -16.33
CA ILE A 43 -0.27 -11.11 -16.38
C ILE A 43 -0.36 -12.60 -16.06
N ASP A 44 -1.18 -12.98 -15.08
CA ASP A 44 -1.39 -14.37 -14.73
C ASP A 44 -2.02 -15.15 -15.90
N GLU A 45 -2.96 -14.54 -16.63
CA GLU A 45 -3.53 -15.14 -17.84
C GLU A 45 -2.51 -15.30 -18.97
N ASP A 46 -1.70 -14.27 -19.23
CA ASP A 46 -0.65 -14.33 -20.25
C ASP A 46 0.44 -15.34 -19.87
N THR A 47 0.83 -15.39 -18.60
CA THR A 47 1.79 -16.33 -18.06
C THR A 47 1.28 -17.78 -18.15
N LYS A 48 -0.01 -18.02 -17.88
CA LYS A 48 -0.63 -19.34 -18.06
C LYS A 48 -0.56 -19.83 -19.50
N LYS A 49 -0.64 -18.91 -20.45
CA LYS A 49 -0.55 -19.26 -21.89
C LYS A 49 0.87 -19.54 -22.35
N ARG A 50 1.88 -18.92 -21.73
CA ARG A 50 3.27 -18.93 -22.21
C ARG A 50 4.21 -19.82 -21.41
N VAL A 51 3.94 -20.08 -20.12
CA VAL A 51 4.87 -20.75 -19.21
C VAL A 51 4.23 -22.00 -18.61
N LYS A 52 5.00 -23.11 -18.60
CA LYS A 52 4.58 -24.35 -17.93
C LYS A 52 4.41 -24.13 -16.43
N GLU A 53 3.47 -24.84 -15.83
CA GLU A 53 3.05 -24.67 -14.43
C GLU A 53 4.21 -24.73 -13.43
N GLU A 54 5.18 -25.59 -13.68
CA GLU A 54 6.38 -25.81 -12.86
C GLU A 54 7.33 -24.60 -12.77
N HIS A 55 7.22 -23.63 -13.70
CA HIS A 55 8.12 -22.48 -13.81
C HIS A 55 7.39 -21.14 -13.59
N ARG A 56 6.14 -21.16 -13.11
CA ARG A 56 5.36 -19.95 -12.86
C ARG A 56 5.81 -19.29 -11.57
N THR A 57 6.41 -18.13 -11.69
CA THR A 57 6.73 -17.28 -10.53
C THR A 57 5.67 -16.19 -10.44
N LYS A 58 5.04 -16.06 -9.28
CA LYS A 58 4.13 -14.94 -9.02
C LYS A 58 4.94 -13.65 -9.01
N VAL A 59 4.65 -12.77 -9.95
CA VAL A 59 5.27 -11.43 -10.04
C VAL A 59 4.32 -10.45 -9.40
N ASP A 60 4.77 -9.76 -8.36
CA ASP A 60 4.03 -8.67 -7.75
C ASP A 60 4.36 -7.37 -8.48
N ILE A 61 3.34 -6.65 -8.96
CA ILE A 61 3.51 -5.46 -9.79
C ILE A 61 2.75 -4.31 -9.15
N ASP A 62 3.44 -3.18 -9.00
CA ASP A 62 2.85 -1.95 -8.52
C ASP A 62 2.36 -1.08 -9.68
N VAL A 63 1.28 -0.35 -9.46
CA VAL A 63 0.77 0.66 -10.38
C VAL A 63 1.07 2.05 -9.79
N VAL A 64 1.79 2.87 -10.56
CA VAL A 64 2.22 4.19 -10.11
C VAL A 64 1.62 5.27 -11.01
N PRO A 65 0.76 6.15 -10.49
CA PRO A 65 0.26 7.28 -11.25
C PRO A 65 1.38 8.34 -11.42
N VAL A 66 1.56 8.84 -12.63
CA VAL A 66 2.56 9.87 -12.95
C VAL A 66 1.93 11.06 -13.67
N GLY A 67 2.56 12.23 -13.60
CA GLY A 67 2.07 13.44 -14.27
C GLY A 67 0.79 14.01 -13.64
N ILE A 68 0.59 13.80 -12.35
CA ILE A 68 -0.54 14.38 -11.61
C ILE A 68 -0.41 15.91 -11.60
N PRO A 69 -1.46 16.68 -12.02
CA PRO A 69 -1.41 18.13 -12.05
C PRO A 69 -1.18 18.75 -10.67
N ASP A 70 -0.25 19.70 -10.59
CA ASP A 70 0.09 20.39 -9.33
C ASP A 70 -1.11 21.18 -8.79
N GLU A 71 -1.81 21.89 -9.64
CA GLU A 71 -2.93 22.80 -9.29
C GLU A 71 -4.08 22.12 -8.53
N LEU A 72 -4.23 20.80 -8.71
CA LEU A 72 -5.32 20.05 -8.08
C LEU A 72 -4.93 19.36 -6.76
N TYR A 73 -3.64 19.14 -6.55
CA TYR A 73 -3.16 18.23 -5.50
C TYR A 73 -2.06 18.86 -4.63
N GLU A 74 -1.39 19.90 -5.11
CA GLU A 74 -0.29 20.53 -4.39
C GLU A 74 -0.81 21.30 -3.18
N VAL A 75 -0.21 21.01 -2.04
CA VAL A 75 -0.50 21.67 -0.77
C VAL A 75 0.83 21.97 -0.08
N GLU A 76 0.97 23.16 0.47
CA GLU A 76 2.10 23.50 1.34
C GLU A 76 2.06 22.69 2.63
N ILE A 77 3.22 22.32 3.18
CA ILE A 77 3.28 21.53 4.41
C ILE A 77 2.60 22.26 5.56
N SER A 78 2.82 23.59 5.68
CA SER A 78 2.17 24.48 6.64
C SER A 78 0.66 24.62 6.40
N GLY A 79 0.23 24.40 5.16
CA GLY A 79 -1.18 24.45 4.73
C GLY A 79 -1.98 23.19 5.01
N LEU A 80 -1.35 22.11 5.49
CA LEU A 80 -2.05 20.86 5.80
C LEU A 80 -3.10 21.06 6.90
N ARG A 81 -4.35 20.64 6.62
CA ARG A 81 -5.50 20.78 7.53
C ARG A 81 -6.32 19.48 7.53
N LYS A 82 -7.32 19.43 8.43
CA LYS A 82 -8.24 18.28 8.55
C LYS A 82 -8.93 17.86 7.24
N GLU A 83 -9.14 18.82 6.35
CA GLU A 83 -9.77 18.58 5.04
C GLU A 83 -8.90 17.77 4.08
N HIS A 84 -7.60 17.67 4.36
CA HIS A 84 -6.63 16.87 3.60
C HIS A 84 -6.51 15.43 4.11
N LEU A 85 -7.14 15.13 5.26
CA LEU A 85 -7.15 13.75 5.78
C LEU A 85 -7.88 12.81 4.81
N TYR A 86 -7.30 11.66 4.60
CA TYR A 86 -7.81 10.62 3.69
C TYR A 86 -7.91 11.04 2.22
N ARG A 87 -7.18 12.08 1.83
CA ARG A 87 -7.08 12.56 0.45
C ARG A 87 -5.66 12.43 -0.07
N THR A 88 -5.54 12.21 -1.36
CA THR A 88 -4.26 12.33 -2.05
C THR A 88 -3.86 13.80 -2.12
N VAL A 89 -2.66 14.10 -1.64
CA VAL A 89 -2.05 15.42 -1.74
C VAL A 89 -0.63 15.29 -2.29
N LYS A 90 -0.17 16.33 -2.95
CA LYS A 90 1.20 16.46 -3.43
C LYS A 90 1.92 17.49 -2.58
N LEU A 91 3.03 17.10 -1.99
CA LEU A 91 3.84 17.96 -1.13
C LEU A 91 5.20 18.17 -1.78
N LYS A 92 5.70 19.38 -1.71
CA LYS A 92 7.08 19.75 -2.07
C LYS A 92 7.84 20.17 -0.81
N GLY A 93 9.09 19.78 -0.71
CA GLY A 93 9.92 20.20 0.42
C GLY A 93 11.32 19.60 0.37
N LEU A 94 12.17 20.07 1.30
CA LEU A 94 13.52 19.59 1.50
C LEU A 94 13.51 18.33 2.37
N VAL A 95 14.15 17.27 1.90
CA VAL A 95 14.37 16.07 2.72
C VAL A 95 15.42 16.38 3.78
N ARG A 96 15.00 16.45 5.04
CA ARG A 96 15.89 16.67 6.19
C ARG A 96 16.53 15.40 6.70
N LYS A 97 15.75 14.32 6.69
CA LYS A 97 16.19 13.04 7.21
C LYS A 97 15.50 11.91 6.47
N ALA A 98 16.26 10.90 6.13
CA ALA A 98 15.76 9.65 5.61
C ALA A 98 16.38 8.49 6.41
N THR A 99 15.55 7.56 6.87
CA THR A 99 16.05 6.33 7.51
C THR A 99 16.46 5.34 6.43
N PRO A 100 17.31 4.36 6.76
CA PRO A 100 17.50 3.21 5.89
C PRO A 100 16.15 2.50 5.62
N VAL A 101 16.03 1.89 4.46
CA VAL A 101 14.91 0.99 4.16
C VAL A 101 15.01 -0.22 5.08
N ARG A 102 13.89 -0.56 5.73
CA ARG A 102 13.78 -1.70 6.64
C ARG A 102 12.48 -2.45 6.41
N PRO A 103 12.48 -3.78 6.58
CA PRO A 103 11.24 -4.53 6.55
C PRO A 103 10.31 -4.08 7.68
N ARG A 104 9.06 -3.86 7.34
CA ARG A 104 7.95 -3.56 8.27
C ARG A 104 6.87 -4.60 8.07
N MET A 105 6.34 -5.11 9.17
CA MET A 105 5.18 -6.01 9.11
C MET A 105 3.96 -5.22 8.62
N GLU A 106 3.36 -5.68 7.55
CA GLU A 106 2.12 -5.14 6.99
C GLU A 106 0.92 -5.93 7.48
N ILE A 107 1.03 -7.27 7.42
CA ILE A 107 0.01 -8.17 7.95
C ILE A 107 0.68 -9.12 8.95
N GLY A 108 0.31 -8.99 10.21
CA GLY A 108 0.72 -9.92 11.26
C GLY A 108 -0.20 -11.13 11.29
N LEU A 109 0.38 -12.34 11.29
CA LEU A 109 -0.34 -13.57 11.49
C LEU A 109 -0.17 -14.07 12.92
N PHE A 110 -1.29 -14.22 13.61
CA PHE A 110 -1.36 -14.68 15.00
C PHE A 110 -2.02 -16.05 15.08
N GLU A 111 -1.35 -16.96 15.72
CA GLU A 111 -1.85 -18.32 15.97
C GLU A 111 -2.41 -18.40 17.39
N CYS A 112 -3.67 -18.83 17.51
CA CYS A 112 -4.31 -18.98 18.81
C CYS A 112 -3.74 -20.21 19.55
N ASP A 113 -3.52 -20.09 20.86
CA ASP A 113 -2.83 -21.11 21.64
C ASP A 113 -3.64 -22.42 21.83
N TRP A 114 -4.97 -22.37 21.67
CA TRP A 114 -5.82 -23.54 21.90
C TRP A 114 -5.88 -24.48 20.70
N GLU A 115 -6.35 -23.97 19.55
CA GLU A 115 -6.62 -24.79 18.37
C GLU A 115 -5.76 -24.39 17.15
N ARG A 116 -4.77 -23.52 17.37
CA ARG A 116 -3.85 -23.01 16.35
C ARG A 116 -4.53 -22.34 15.16
N HIS A 117 -5.71 -21.76 15.40
CA HIS A 117 -6.37 -20.96 14.36
C HIS A 117 -5.52 -19.76 13.98
N LYS A 118 -5.48 -19.48 12.70
CA LYS A 118 -4.71 -18.35 12.13
C LYS A 118 -5.57 -17.12 12.03
N ASN A 119 -5.13 -16.04 12.64
CA ASN A 119 -5.81 -14.74 12.64
C ASN A 119 -4.88 -13.70 12.02
N SER A 120 -5.28 -13.09 10.92
CA SER A 120 -4.49 -12.08 10.21
C SER A 120 -4.98 -10.68 10.54
N TYR A 121 -4.05 -9.79 10.88
CA TYR A 121 -4.34 -8.39 11.24
C TYR A 121 -3.42 -7.44 10.50
N ILE A 122 -4.00 -6.42 9.86
CA ILE A 122 -3.26 -5.32 9.25
C ILE A 122 -2.60 -4.52 10.37
N GLN A 123 -1.31 -4.32 10.25
CA GLN A 123 -0.49 -3.66 11.24
C GLN A 123 -0.40 -2.15 11.00
N ASP A 124 -0.36 -1.38 12.07
CA ASP A 124 -0.13 0.05 12.04
C ASP A 124 1.37 0.38 11.97
N PHE A 125 1.70 1.63 11.65
CA PHE A 125 3.09 2.10 11.58
C PHE A 125 3.80 2.13 12.93
N PHE A 126 3.07 2.31 14.02
CA PHE A 126 3.64 2.64 15.33
C PHE A 126 3.41 1.58 16.39
N THR A 127 2.37 0.77 16.26
CA THR A 127 1.98 -0.19 17.29
C THR A 127 1.62 -1.54 16.69
N LEU A 128 2.10 -2.61 17.32
CA LEU A 128 1.67 -3.97 16.99
C LEU A 128 0.21 -4.15 17.43
N LYS A 129 -0.67 -4.42 16.47
CA LYS A 129 -2.07 -4.75 16.74
C LYS A 129 -2.22 -6.25 16.90
N GLU A 130 -2.54 -6.66 18.13
CA GLU A 130 -2.80 -8.05 18.46
C GLU A 130 -4.30 -8.33 18.48
N PRO A 131 -4.75 -9.53 18.08
CA PRO A 131 -6.14 -9.93 18.20
C PRO A 131 -6.54 -10.03 19.68
N THR A 132 -7.72 -9.56 20.01
CA THR A 132 -8.30 -9.71 21.37
C THR A 132 -9.15 -10.96 21.50
N ARG A 133 -9.58 -11.53 20.38
CA ARG A 133 -10.39 -12.76 20.30
C ARG A 133 -10.07 -13.52 19.02
N CYS A 134 -10.16 -14.83 19.10
CA CYS A 134 -10.06 -15.67 17.91
C CYS A 134 -11.25 -15.44 16.96
N THR A 135 -10.97 -15.33 15.67
CA THR A 135 -12.01 -15.11 14.63
C THR A 135 -12.72 -16.40 14.23
N SER A 136 -12.24 -17.56 14.65
CA SER A 136 -12.88 -18.85 14.35
C SER A 136 -14.10 -19.08 15.22
N GLU A 137 -15.19 -19.54 14.60
CA GLU A 137 -16.43 -19.83 15.28
C GLU A 137 -16.24 -20.85 16.41
N GLY A 138 -16.83 -20.55 17.57
CA GLY A 138 -16.78 -21.39 18.75
C GLY A 138 -15.48 -21.27 19.57
N CYS A 139 -14.42 -20.68 19.05
CA CYS A 139 -13.18 -20.49 19.78
C CYS A 139 -13.24 -19.24 20.67
N LYS A 140 -12.95 -19.43 21.99
CA LYS A 140 -12.95 -18.34 22.99
C LYS A 140 -11.52 -17.95 23.41
N CYS A 141 -10.51 -18.37 22.66
CA CYS A 141 -9.12 -18.08 22.95
C CYS A 141 -8.86 -16.57 22.85
N ALA A 142 -8.14 -16.04 23.85
CA ALA A 142 -7.67 -14.67 23.90
C ALA A 142 -6.13 -14.58 23.89
N ASP A 143 -5.45 -15.72 23.92
CA ASP A 143 -4.00 -15.82 23.93
C ASP A 143 -3.50 -16.19 22.54
N PHE A 144 -2.54 -15.40 22.03
CA PHE A 144 -2.05 -15.52 20.66
C PHE A 144 -0.54 -15.49 20.60
N LYS A 145 -0.01 -16.25 19.66
CA LYS A 145 1.41 -16.24 19.32
C LYS A 145 1.62 -15.66 17.95
N LEU A 146 2.41 -14.59 17.85
CA LEU A 146 2.82 -14.03 16.57
C LEU A 146 3.68 -15.04 15.79
N ARG A 147 3.36 -15.23 14.53
CA ARG A 147 4.07 -16.09 13.59
C ARG A 147 4.78 -15.21 12.55
N ASP A 148 5.99 -14.77 12.85
CA ASP A 148 6.81 -13.96 11.96
C ASP A 148 7.07 -14.67 10.63
N ASP A 149 7.26 -15.99 10.68
CA ASP A 149 7.51 -16.84 9.53
C ASP A 149 6.34 -16.91 8.52
N LEU A 150 5.13 -16.59 8.96
CA LEU A 150 3.92 -16.59 8.14
C LEU A 150 3.34 -15.18 7.94
N SER A 151 3.91 -14.18 8.59
CA SER A 151 3.51 -12.78 8.46
C SER A 151 4.04 -12.16 7.17
N GLN A 152 3.34 -11.14 6.67
CA GLN A 152 3.75 -10.42 5.46
C GLN A 152 4.50 -9.16 5.83
N PHE A 153 5.64 -8.94 5.16
CA PHE A 153 6.49 -7.78 5.35
C PHE A 153 6.62 -7.00 4.06
N ILE A 154 6.72 -5.69 4.20
CA ILE A 154 7.01 -4.76 3.10
C ILE A 154 8.26 -3.94 3.45
N ASP A 155 8.95 -3.48 2.43
CA ASP A 155 10.02 -2.52 2.60
C ASP A 155 9.46 -1.15 2.97
N SER A 156 10.00 -0.54 4.02
CA SER A 156 9.53 0.74 4.56
C SER A 156 10.69 1.68 4.85
N GLN A 157 10.51 2.95 4.52
CA GLN A 157 11.44 4.02 4.82
C GLN A 157 10.69 5.21 5.43
N LYS A 158 11.25 5.80 6.48
CA LYS A 158 10.74 7.05 7.04
C LYS A 158 11.54 8.22 6.49
N VAL A 159 10.84 9.19 5.93
CA VAL A 159 11.41 10.43 5.39
C VAL A 159 10.77 11.62 6.12
N GLU A 160 11.63 12.53 6.60
CA GLU A 160 11.21 13.81 7.17
C GLU A 160 11.44 14.89 6.12
N ILE A 161 10.39 15.63 5.78
CA ILE A 161 10.43 16.74 4.84
C ILE A 161 10.11 18.06 5.55
N GLN A 162 10.72 19.13 5.09
CA GLN A 162 10.50 20.49 5.59
C GLN A 162 10.18 21.40 4.41
N GLU A 163 9.37 22.41 4.62
CA GLU A 163 9.14 23.50 3.66
C GLU A 163 10.43 24.20 3.25
N TYR A 164 10.45 24.73 2.04
CA TYR A 164 11.56 25.58 1.60
C TYR A 164 11.60 26.85 2.45
N PRO A 165 12.81 27.36 2.81
CA PRO A 165 12.93 28.60 3.60
C PRO A 165 12.32 29.83 2.95
N GLU A 166 12.12 29.80 1.64
CA GLU A 166 11.51 30.87 0.85
C GLU A 166 10.00 30.91 0.97
N ASP A 167 9.39 29.84 1.48
CA ASP A 167 7.94 29.67 1.68
C ASP A 167 7.54 29.89 3.16
N LEU A 168 8.50 30.26 4.02
CA LEU A 168 8.33 30.61 5.43
C LEU A 168 8.31 32.14 5.57
#